data_633b6dc72eda60fe5f346ed53d442a7e
#
_entry.id   633b6dc72eda60fe5f346ed53d442a7e
#
_cell.length_a   1.000
_cell.length_b   1.000
_cell.length_c   1.000
_cell.angle_alpha   90.00
_cell.angle_beta   90.00
_cell.angle_gamma   90.00
#
_symmetry.space_group_name_H-M   'P 1'
#
loop_
_entity.id
_entity.type
_entity.pdbx_description
1 polymer ?
#
loop_
_entity_poly.entity_id
_entity_poly.type
_entity_poly.pdbx_seq_one_letter_code
_entity_poly.pdbx_strand_id
1 'polypeptide(L)'
;MKKIRSVLVANRGEIAIRVFRACNELGIRTVAIYSKEDSLSLHRFRADESYLVGEGKKPVDAYLDIEDIIRIAHEHDVDAIHPGYGFLSENADLAKRCEEEGIIFIGPKVEHLIMFGDKINARIQAKKAGIQYIPGSDGPVMNYAEVEKFAKQVGFPIMLKADRKSTRLNSS
;
A
#
# COMPACT_ATOMS: atom_id res chain seq x y z
N MET A 1 13.85 -13.95 15.56
CA MET A 1 12.81 -13.05 15.08
C MET A 1 12.27 -12.23 16.24
N LYS A 2 12.13 -10.91 16.12
CA LYS A 2 11.48 -10.06 17.13
C LYS A 2 10.03 -10.53 17.29
N LYS A 3 9.56 -10.76 18.51
CA LYS A 3 8.17 -11.15 18.77
C LYS A 3 7.28 -9.90 18.61
N ILE A 4 6.26 -9.97 17.78
CA ILE A 4 5.27 -8.89 17.63
C ILE A 4 4.30 -8.94 18.81
N ARG A 5 4.20 -7.86 19.58
CA ARG A 5 3.30 -7.69 20.73
C ARG A 5 2.31 -6.56 20.51
N SER A 6 2.58 -5.69 19.54
CA SER A 6 1.73 -4.55 19.19
C SER A 6 1.73 -4.32 17.67
N VAL A 7 0.55 -3.99 17.13
CA VAL A 7 0.35 -3.70 15.71
C VAL A 7 -0.43 -2.40 15.54
N LEU A 8 0.16 -1.44 14.82
CA LEU A 8 -0.55 -0.29 14.28
C LEU A 8 -1.13 -0.66 12.92
N VAL A 9 -2.40 -0.36 12.70
CA VAL A 9 -3.05 -0.57 11.40
C VAL A 9 -3.13 0.76 10.65
N ALA A 10 -2.27 0.91 9.63
CA ALA A 10 -2.22 2.10 8.78
C ALA A 10 -3.33 2.06 7.71
N ASN A 11 -4.58 1.95 8.17
CA ASN A 11 -5.77 1.87 7.35
C ASN A 11 -7.02 2.24 8.16
N ARG A 12 -8.22 2.17 7.54
CA ARG A 12 -9.49 2.59 8.13
C ARG A 12 -10.61 1.57 7.87
N GLY A 13 -11.77 1.84 8.46
CA GLY A 13 -13.01 1.12 8.15
C GLY A 13 -12.95 -0.38 8.46
N GLU A 14 -13.58 -1.17 7.60
CA GLU A 14 -13.71 -2.62 7.80
C GLU A 14 -12.37 -3.36 7.73
N ILE A 15 -11.42 -2.84 6.94
CA ILE A 15 -10.09 -3.44 6.78
C ILE A 15 -9.35 -3.40 8.12
N ALA A 16 -9.34 -2.23 8.77
CA ALA A 16 -8.72 -2.06 10.08
C ALA A 16 -9.36 -2.99 11.12
N ILE A 17 -10.70 -3.05 11.16
CA ILE A 17 -11.44 -3.91 12.08
C ILE A 17 -11.09 -5.39 11.91
N ARG A 18 -10.93 -5.86 10.67
CA ARG A 18 -10.54 -7.25 10.40
C ARG A 18 -9.15 -7.58 10.91
N VAL A 19 -8.20 -6.66 10.71
CA VAL A 19 -6.84 -6.84 11.25
C VAL A 19 -6.84 -6.82 12.78
N PHE A 20 -7.57 -5.89 13.42
CA PHE A 20 -7.70 -5.85 14.87
C PHE A 20 -8.27 -7.16 15.43
N ARG A 21 -9.30 -7.73 14.78
CA ARG A 21 -9.86 -9.01 15.19
C ARG A 21 -8.80 -10.12 15.19
N ALA A 22 -8.02 -10.24 14.11
CA ALA A 22 -6.95 -11.22 14.03
C ALA A 22 -5.85 -10.99 15.09
N CYS A 23 -5.48 -9.73 15.34
CA CYS A 23 -4.54 -9.38 16.39
C CYS A 23 -5.05 -9.78 17.80
N ASN A 24 -6.33 -9.50 18.07
CA ASN A 24 -6.95 -9.84 19.36
C ASN A 24 -6.99 -11.35 19.59
N GLU A 25 -7.29 -12.16 18.56
CA GLU A 25 -7.24 -13.62 18.63
C GLU A 25 -5.83 -14.15 18.95
N LEU A 26 -4.79 -13.39 18.55
CA LEU A 26 -3.38 -13.70 18.83
C LEU A 26 -2.86 -13.07 20.12
N GLY A 27 -3.67 -12.32 20.86
CA GLY A 27 -3.26 -11.60 22.06
C GLY A 27 -2.26 -10.46 21.78
N ILE A 28 -2.39 -9.80 20.63
CA ILE A 28 -1.53 -8.70 20.20
C ILE A 28 -2.28 -7.38 20.40
N ARG A 29 -1.63 -6.41 21.05
CA ARG A 29 -2.14 -5.04 21.26
C ARG A 29 -2.38 -4.35 19.94
N THR A 30 -3.51 -3.67 19.80
CA THR A 30 -3.94 -3.03 18.56
C THR A 30 -3.96 -1.52 18.68
N VAL A 31 -3.38 -0.84 17.69
CA VAL A 31 -3.34 0.62 17.58
C VAL A 31 -4.02 1.06 16.29
N ALA A 32 -5.07 1.86 16.40
CA ALA A 32 -5.72 2.48 15.26
C ALA A 32 -5.16 3.88 15.00
N ILE A 33 -5.15 4.29 13.72
CA ILE A 33 -5.04 5.69 13.33
C ILE A 33 -6.35 6.15 12.71
N TYR A 34 -6.69 7.42 12.84
CA TYR A 34 -7.89 7.99 12.24
C TYR A 34 -7.67 9.45 11.81
N SER A 35 -8.23 9.84 10.64
CA SER A 35 -8.31 11.25 10.25
C SER A 35 -9.38 11.98 11.08
N LYS A 36 -9.36 13.31 11.07
CA LYS A 36 -10.36 14.15 11.77
C LYS A 36 -11.79 13.76 11.39
N GLU A 37 -12.03 13.46 10.11
CA GLU A 37 -13.35 13.08 9.59
C GLU A 37 -13.80 11.70 10.09
N ASP A 38 -12.85 10.82 10.39
CA ASP A 38 -13.10 9.48 10.91
C ASP A 38 -13.16 9.42 12.45
N SER A 39 -13.23 10.56 13.13
CA SER A 39 -13.29 10.64 14.60
C SER A 39 -14.43 9.84 15.24
N LEU A 40 -15.52 9.59 14.51
CA LEU A 40 -16.65 8.75 14.91
C LEU A 40 -16.71 7.40 14.18
N SER A 41 -15.70 7.08 13.38
CA SER A 41 -15.66 5.83 12.62
C SER A 41 -15.45 4.62 13.54
N LEU A 42 -16.14 3.53 13.25
CA LEU A 42 -16.20 2.34 14.09
C LEU A 42 -14.84 1.71 14.35
N HIS A 43 -13.91 1.73 13.38
CA HIS A 43 -12.59 1.12 13.53
C HIS A 43 -11.80 1.73 14.69
N ARG A 44 -11.95 3.04 14.95
CA ARG A 44 -11.31 3.73 16.07
C ARG A 44 -11.66 3.11 17.44
N PHE A 45 -12.91 2.65 17.59
CA PHE A 45 -13.42 2.09 18.85
C PHE A 45 -13.22 0.57 18.96
N ARG A 46 -12.61 -0.06 17.95
CA ARG A 46 -12.35 -1.51 17.89
C ARG A 46 -10.90 -1.88 18.15
N ALA A 47 -10.02 -0.91 18.25
CA ALA A 47 -8.64 -1.09 18.68
C ALA A 47 -8.53 -0.82 20.19
N ASP A 48 -7.45 -1.29 20.81
CA ASP A 48 -7.13 -1.00 22.20
C ASP A 48 -6.81 0.49 22.38
N GLU A 49 -6.15 1.09 21.40
CA GLU A 49 -5.76 2.49 21.38
C GLU A 49 -6.04 3.12 20.01
N SER A 50 -6.27 4.45 19.97
CA SER A 50 -6.50 5.14 18.69
C SER A 50 -5.97 6.58 18.72
N TYR A 51 -5.29 6.99 17.63
CA TYR A 51 -4.60 8.27 17.53
C TYR A 51 -4.97 9.02 16.27
N LEU A 52 -5.06 10.35 16.38
CA LEU A 52 -5.28 11.25 15.24
C LEU A 52 -4.02 11.26 14.37
N VAL A 53 -4.19 11.07 13.06
CA VAL A 53 -3.12 11.13 12.07
C VAL A 53 -3.37 12.26 11.08
N GLY A 54 -2.30 12.90 10.61
CA GLY A 54 -2.34 13.91 9.56
C GLY A 54 -3.16 15.13 9.94
N GLU A 55 -2.98 15.67 11.14
CA GLU A 55 -3.70 16.87 11.60
C GLU A 55 -3.57 18.00 10.60
N GLY A 56 -4.71 18.62 10.22
CA GLY A 56 -4.79 19.69 9.22
C GLY A 56 -4.73 19.24 7.76
N LYS A 57 -4.52 17.94 7.48
CA LYS A 57 -4.53 17.37 6.12
C LYS A 57 -5.94 16.97 5.68
N LYS A 58 -6.13 16.81 4.37
CA LYS A 58 -7.36 16.20 3.82
C LYS A 58 -7.45 14.73 4.24
N PRO A 59 -8.68 14.15 4.31
CA PRO A 59 -8.90 12.80 4.85
C PRO A 59 -8.00 11.71 4.26
N VAL A 60 -7.84 11.69 2.92
CA VAL A 60 -6.98 10.71 2.25
C VAL A 60 -5.50 10.99 2.52
N ASP A 61 -5.09 12.26 2.46
CA ASP A 61 -3.70 12.69 2.67
C ASP A 61 -3.23 12.40 4.11
N ALA A 62 -4.15 12.40 5.08
CA ALA A 62 -3.88 12.03 6.46
C ALA A 62 -3.42 10.56 6.56
N TYR A 63 -4.12 9.64 5.89
CA TYR A 63 -3.73 8.22 5.85
C TYR A 63 -2.51 7.93 4.97
N LEU A 64 -2.04 8.89 4.20
CA LEU A 64 -0.82 8.80 3.38
C LEU A 64 0.38 9.49 4.03
N ASP A 65 0.23 10.03 5.24
CA ASP A 65 1.28 10.72 5.98
C ASP A 65 2.23 9.72 6.67
N ILE A 66 3.23 9.27 5.93
CA ILE A 66 4.19 8.28 6.41
C ILE A 66 4.89 8.74 7.68
N GLU A 67 5.37 9.99 7.72
CA GLU A 67 6.15 10.48 8.86
C GLU A 67 5.28 10.58 10.13
N ASP A 68 4.03 10.97 10.00
CA ASP A 68 3.12 11.03 11.14
C ASP A 68 2.73 9.62 11.64
N ILE A 69 2.55 8.66 10.72
CA ILE A 69 2.32 7.25 11.06
C ILE A 69 3.52 6.68 11.83
N ILE A 70 4.75 6.93 11.35
CA ILE A 70 5.98 6.49 12.01
C ILE A 70 6.12 7.16 13.39
N ARG A 71 5.86 8.46 13.50
CA ARG A 71 5.87 9.19 14.78
C ARG A 71 4.92 8.53 15.79
N ILE A 72 3.65 8.27 15.41
CA ILE A 72 2.67 7.60 16.25
C ILE A 72 3.17 6.22 16.67
N ALA A 73 3.75 5.46 15.74
CA ALA A 73 4.27 4.13 16.06
C ALA A 73 5.40 4.17 17.10
N HIS A 74 6.28 5.18 17.05
CA HIS A 74 7.34 5.37 18.03
C HIS A 74 6.82 5.83 19.39
N GLU A 75 5.97 6.87 19.41
CA GLU A 75 5.43 7.44 20.66
C GLU A 75 4.65 6.41 21.48
N HIS A 76 4.15 5.36 20.82
CA HIS A 76 3.31 4.33 21.45
C HIS A 76 3.92 2.92 21.43
N ASP A 77 5.24 2.82 21.27
CA ASP A 77 6.00 1.55 21.34
C ASP A 77 5.39 0.42 20.47
N VAL A 78 5.10 0.74 19.19
CA VAL A 78 4.53 -0.21 18.24
C VAL A 78 5.63 -1.09 17.64
N ASP A 79 5.45 -2.43 17.71
CA ASP A 79 6.42 -3.38 17.13
C ASP A 79 6.27 -3.52 15.62
N ALA A 80 5.04 -3.39 15.09
CA ALA A 80 4.77 -3.63 13.67
C ALA A 80 3.66 -2.74 13.10
N ILE A 81 3.74 -2.43 11.81
CA ILE A 81 2.72 -1.69 11.06
C ILE A 81 2.10 -2.61 10.01
N HIS A 82 0.76 -2.73 10.03
CA HIS A 82 -0.03 -3.42 9.00
C HIS A 82 -0.71 -2.38 8.10
N PRO A 83 -0.37 -2.28 6.82
CA PRO A 83 -0.92 -1.26 5.92
C PRO A 83 -2.35 -1.58 5.42
N GLY A 84 -2.88 -2.77 5.68
CA GLY A 84 -4.12 -3.24 5.08
C GLY A 84 -3.98 -3.46 3.57
N TYR A 85 -4.97 -3.05 2.80
CA TYR A 85 -4.93 -2.94 1.34
C TYR A 85 -5.35 -1.54 0.87
N GLY A 86 -4.93 -1.12 -0.33
CA GLY A 86 -5.02 0.28 -0.75
C GLY A 86 -4.05 1.18 0.02
N PHE A 87 -4.29 2.48 0.04
CA PHE A 87 -3.42 3.47 0.71
C PHE A 87 -1.92 3.18 0.54
N LEU A 88 -1.25 2.84 1.62
CA LEU A 88 0.20 2.60 1.68
C LEU A 88 0.60 1.13 1.55
N SER A 89 -0.33 0.21 1.25
CA SER A 89 -0.02 -1.23 1.19
C SER A 89 1.01 -1.63 0.13
N GLU A 90 1.09 -0.87 -0.96
CA GLU A 90 2.06 -1.06 -2.04
C GLU A 90 3.12 0.06 -2.06
N ASN A 91 3.27 0.79 -0.96
CA ASN A 91 4.18 1.91 -0.88
C ASN A 91 5.53 1.46 -0.32
N ALA A 92 6.57 1.52 -1.17
CA ALA A 92 7.92 1.14 -0.79
C ALA A 92 8.55 2.10 0.23
N ASP A 93 8.14 3.38 0.25
CA ASP A 93 8.70 4.37 1.18
C ASP A 93 8.26 4.10 2.61
N LEU A 94 6.98 3.71 2.83
CA LEU A 94 6.55 3.28 4.18
C LEU A 94 7.32 2.05 4.65
N ALA A 95 7.47 1.03 3.79
CA ALA A 95 8.20 -0.18 4.15
C ALA A 95 9.67 0.14 4.50
N LYS A 96 10.31 1.01 3.72
CA LYS A 96 11.68 1.48 3.96
C LYS A 96 11.79 2.27 5.27
N ARG A 97 10.87 3.20 5.53
CA ARG A 97 10.85 3.96 6.80
C ARG A 97 10.67 3.03 8.00
N CYS A 98 9.82 2.00 7.89
CA CYS A 98 9.69 0.99 8.94
C CYS A 98 11.03 0.27 9.20
N GLU A 99 11.74 -0.15 8.14
CA GLU A 99 13.06 -0.82 8.27
C GLU A 99 14.09 0.10 8.96
N GLU A 100 14.16 1.36 8.55
CA GLU A 100 15.08 2.36 9.12
C GLU A 100 14.84 2.61 10.61
N GLU A 101 13.59 2.54 11.04
CA GLU A 101 13.16 2.79 12.42
C GLU A 101 13.03 1.50 13.29
N GLY A 102 13.38 0.34 12.73
CA GLY A 102 13.33 -0.93 13.44
C GLY A 102 11.90 -1.41 13.74
N ILE A 103 10.92 -0.89 13.00
CA ILE A 103 9.50 -1.29 13.04
C ILE A 103 9.29 -2.38 11.97
N ILE A 104 8.54 -3.43 12.29
CA ILE A 104 8.25 -4.48 11.32
C ILE A 104 7.15 -4.02 10.37
N PHE A 105 7.44 -3.91 9.07
CA PHE A 105 6.39 -3.75 8.06
C PHE A 105 5.74 -5.11 7.77
N ILE A 106 4.44 -5.26 8.02
CA ILE A 106 3.70 -6.48 7.73
C ILE A 106 3.29 -6.47 6.26
N GLY A 107 4.17 -6.99 5.42
CA GLY A 107 4.00 -6.99 3.97
C GLY A 107 5.23 -7.51 3.24
N PRO A 108 5.30 -7.33 1.91
CA PRO A 108 6.47 -7.66 1.12
C PRO A 108 7.69 -6.82 1.50
N LYS A 109 8.88 -7.30 1.19
CA LYS A 109 10.10 -6.51 1.34
C LYS A 109 10.12 -5.31 0.41
N VAL A 110 10.88 -4.26 0.76
CA VAL A 110 11.03 -3.03 -0.02
C VAL A 110 11.42 -3.34 -1.48
N GLU A 111 12.39 -4.23 -1.69
CA GLU A 111 12.83 -4.66 -3.03
C GLU A 111 11.70 -5.25 -3.88
N HIS A 112 10.80 -6.01 -3.26
CA HIS A 112 9.65 -6.61 -3.93
C HIS A 112 8.58 -5.56 -4.26
N LEU A 113 8.33 -4.62 -3.35
CA LEU A 113 7.39 -3.52 -3.59
C LEU A 113 7.85 -2.65 -4.78
N ILE A 114 9.14 -2.33 -4.87
CA ILE A 114 9.72 -1.59 -5.98
C ILE A 114 9.63 -2.41 -7.27
N MET A 115 10.03 -3.69 -7.23
CA MET A 115 10.07 -4.58 -8.38
C MET A 115 8.69 -4.79 -9.01
N PHE A 116 7.67 -5.06 -8.19
CA PHE A 116 6.33 -5.38 -8.66
C PHE A 116 5.39 -4.16 -8.75
N GLY A 117 5.79 -3.02 -8.20
CA GLY A 117 5.10 -1.74 -8.37
C GLY A 117 5.15 -1.21 -9.81
N ASP A 118 6.15 -1.61 -10.59
CA ASP A 118 6.27 -1.34 -12.02
C ASP A 118 5.77 -2.54 -12.85
N LYS A 119 4.73 -2.32 -13.66
CA LYS A 119 4.09 -3.40 -14.45
C LYS A 119 5.01 -4.00 -15.52
N ILE A 120 5.95 -3.22 -16.04
CA ILE A 120 6.91 -3.69 -17.05
C ILE A 120 7.91 -4.62 -16.37
N ASN A 121 8.49 -4.18 -15.25
CA ASN A 121 9.40 -4.99 -14.46
C ASN A 121 8.74 -6.27 -13.95
N ALA A 122 7.51 -6.19 -13.45
CA ALA A 122 6.76 -7.36 -13.02
C ALA A 122 6.61 -8.42 -14.13
N ARG A 123 6.31 -8.00 -15.38
CA ARG A 123 6.23 -8.91 -16.52
C ARG A 123 7.59 -9.50 -16.89
N ILE A 124 8.65 -8.70 -16.85
CA ILE A 124 10.01 -9.19 -17.10
C ILE A 124 10.38 -10.29 -16.09
N GLN A 125 10.06 -10.10 -14.82
CA GLN A 125 10.31 -11.10 -13.77
C GLN A 125 9.44 -12.34 -13.98
N ALA A 126 8.16 -12.19 -14.30
CA ALA A 126 7.28 -13.32 -14.62
C ALA A 126 7.81 -14.14 -15.79
N LYS A 127 8.28 -13.48 -16.86
CA LYS A 127 8.91 -14.14 -18.00
C LYS A 127 10.17 -14.91 -17.61
N LYS A 128 11.05 -14.31 -16.80
CA LYS A 128 12.27 -14.97 -16.31
C LYS A 128 11.96 -16.19 -15.44
N ALA A 129 10.88 -16.13 -14.66
CA ALA A 129 10.42 -17.21 -13.80
C ALA A 129 9.61 -18.29 -14.54
N GLY A 130 9.38 -18.16 -15.87
CA GLY A 130 8.56 -19.10 -16.64
C GLY A 130 7.07 -19.07 -16.32
N ILE A 131 6.60 -18.01 -15.66
CA ILE A 131 5.18 -17.86 -15.28
C ILE A 131 4.41 -17.31 -16.48
N GLN A 132 3.26 -17.92 -16.78
CA GLN A 132 2.35 -17.40 -17.80
C GLN A 132 1.77 -16.06 -17.35
N TYR A 133 1.80 -15.08 -18.24
CA TYR A 133 1.22 -13.75 -18.00
C TYR A 133 0.48 -13.26 -19.25
N ILE A 134 -0.46 -12.33 -19.04
CA ILE A 134 -1.18 -11.71 -20.16
C ILE A 134 -0.18 -10.87 -20.97
N PRO A 135 -0.05 -11.11 -22.31
CA PRO A 135 0.84 -10.33 -23.15
C PRO A 135 0.60 -8.82 -23.03
N GLY A 136 1.65 -8.05 -23.07
CA GLY A 136 1.60 -6.58 -23.02
C GLY A 136 2.80 -6.00 -23.75
N SER A 137 2.77 -4.71 -24.08
CA SER A 137 3.90 -4.02 -24.71
C SER A 137 5.15 -4.08 -23.82
N ASP A 138 6.33 -4.13 -24.41
CA ASP A 138 7.61 -4.14 -23.70
C ASP A 138 7.93 -2.78 -23.03
N GLY A 139 7.17 -1.75 -23.38
CA GLY A 139 7.29 -0.39 -22.84
C GLY A 139 6.01 0.42 -23.03
N PRO A 140 6.03 1.70 -22.64
CA PRO A 140 4.94 2.62 -22.93
C PRO A 140 4.72 2.71 -24.44
N VAL A 141 3.46 2.68 -24.86
CA VAL A 141 3.07 2.85 -26.27
C VAL A 141 2.79 4.33 -26.50
N MET A 142 3.54 4.95 -27.39
CA MET A 142 3.54 6.41 -27.59
C MET A 142 2.66 6.88 -28.73
N ASN A 143 2.28 5.98 -29.65
CA ASN A 143 1.51 6.34 -30.84
C ASN A 143 0.66 5.18 -31.37
N TYR A 144 -0.27 5.52 -32.29
CA TYR A 144 -1.20 4.54 -32.86
C TYR A 144 -0.52 3.41 -33.61
N ALA A 145 0.58 3.67 -34.32
CA ALA A 145 1.28 2.65 -35.10
C ALA A 145 1.85 1.54 -34.21
N GLU A 146 2.34 1.87 -33.02
CA GLU A 146 2.82 0.89 -32.04
C GLU A 146 1.66 0.06 -31.48
N VAL A 147 0.49 0.69 -31.23
CA VAL A 147 -0.73 -0.02 -30.82
C VAL A 147 -1.14 -1.03 -31.90
N GLU A 148 -1.20 -0.58 -33.16
CA GLU A 148 -1.58 -1.44 -34.30
C GLU A 148 -0.61 -2.62 -34.50
N LYS A 149 0.69 -2.35 -34.37
CA LYS A 149 1.73 -3.40 -34.46
C LYS A 149 1.54 -4.43 -33.34
N PHE A 150 1.31 -3.99 -32.12
CA PHE A 150 1.07 -4.88 -30.99
C PHE A 150 -0.22 -5.69 -31.17
N ALA A 151 -1.32 -5.04 -31.61
CA ALA A 151 -2.59 -5.70 -31.89
C ALA A 151 -2.48 -6.79 -32.94
N LYS A 152 -1.66 -6.57 -34.02
CA LYS A 152 -1.39 -7.57 -35.03
C LYS A 152 -0.62 -8.79 -34.50
N GLN A 153 0.20 -8.60 -33.46
CA GLN A 153 0.98 -9.69 -32.86
C GLN A 153 0.15 -10.55 -31.89
N VAL A 154 -0.70 -9.92 -31.08
CA VAL A 154 -1.41 -10.61 -29.99
C VAL A 154 -2.87 -10.90 -30.31
N GLY A 155 -3.45 -10.27 -31.33
CA GLY A 155 -4.87 -10.36 -31.68
C GLY A 155 -5.75 -9.41 -30.85
N PHE A 156 -7.03 -9.37 -31.20
CA PHE A 156 -8.06 -8.63 -30.46
C PHE A 156 -8.86 -9.58 -29.54
N PRO A 157 -9.44 -9.07 -28.40
CA PRO A 157 -9.43 -7.67 -27.96
C PRO A 157 -8.15 -7.26 -27.23
N ILE A 158 -7.75 -5.97 -27.33
CA ILE A 158 -6.66 -5.38 -26.56
C ILE A 158 -7.20 -4.30 -25.63
N MET A 159 -6.50 -4.07 -24.51
CA MET A 159 -6.83 -3.02 -23.55
C MET A 159 -5.72 -1.98 -23.50
N LEU A 160 -6.08 -0.71 -23.71
CA LEU A 160 -5.19 0.43 -23.50
C LEU A 160 -5.44 0.99 -22.11
N LYS A 161 -4.36 1.23 -21.35
CA LYS A 161 -4.41 1.88 -20.04
C LYS A 161 -3.47 3.07 -20.03
N ALA A 162 -3.95 4.20 -19.51
CA ALA A 162 -3.09 5.33 -19.22
C ALA A 162 -2.06 4.94 -18.14
N ASP A 163 -0.84 5.47 -18.25
CA ASP A 163 0.17 5.29 -17.22
C ASP A 163 -0.28 6.00 -15.92
N ARG A 164 0.00 5.41 -14.77
CA ARG A 164 -0.33 6.00 -13.45
C ARG A 164 0.23 7.40 -13.26
N LYS A 165 1.34 7.75 -13.93
CA LYS A 165 1.92 9.11 -13.86
C LYS A 165 1.12 10.15 -14.65
N SER A 166 0.44 9.75 -15.73
CA SER A 166 -0.33 10.67 -16.57
C SER A 166 -1.69 11.06 -15.97
N THR A 167 -2.25 10.26 -15.07
CA THR A 167 -3.52 10.57 -14.38
C THR A 167 -3.37 11.57 -13.21
N ARG A 168 -2.14 11.85 -12.75
CA ARG A 168 -1.88 12.88 -11.72
C ARG A 168 -1.78 14.30 -12.27
N LEU A 169 -1.62 14.49 -13.57
CA LEU A 169 -1.41 15.81 -14.20
C LEU A 169 -2.72 16.51 -14.65
N ASN A 170 -3.87 15.84 -14.57
CA ASN A 170 -5.15 16.38 -15.02
C ASN A 170 -6.14 16.73 -13.88
N SER A 171 -5.65 16.92 -12.67
CA SER A 171 -6.45 17.43 -11.54
C SER A 171 -5.88 18.75 -11.03
N SER A 172 -5.90 19.76 -11.88
CA SER A 172 -5.73 21.18 -11.52
C SER A 172 -6.94 21.96 -11.98
#